data_3ca959122f1b696dea6b100e2ae2d033
#
_entry.id   3ca959122f1b696dea6b100e2ae2d033
#
_cell.length_a   1.000
_cell.length_b   1.000
_cell.length_c   1.000
_cell.angle_alpha   90.00
_cell.angle_beta   90.00
_cell.angle_gamma   90.00
#
_symmetry.space_group_name_H-M   'P 1'
#
loop_
_entity.id
_entity.type
_entity.pdbx_description
1 polymer ?
#
loop_
_entity_poly.entity_id
_entity_poly.type
_entity_poly.pdbx_seq_one_letter_code
_entity_poly.pdbx_strand_id
1 'polypeptide(L)'
;MNCKVNKKCRLIAQTSIFLFIFALMEKLMQYIWANRLYLSEDMVTNDGLKVRVIDPGRLNTDAGPDFFNAKVEIDGEMWAGNVEIHVRASDWRRHNHHMDRAYDSVILHVVEKDDAPVYRTDGMRIPQLVLKPNPHFNDSYRQLVNSTIELPCADRIGQIPKLFITEWMESLAFERLQSKADRMLELYDAFNGSWEDVCYVALARNLGFGINNDAFERLARRAPLHLMQKHSDSLLQIEAFLFGQAGMLYPDAFPDDAYFQQLCSEYAFLANKFQLSPLESHGWKMFRIRPQNFPHRRIAMLARFVYGGFKLMSRIIDAPDEKALREIFSITLSGYWANHYSFGKPSEIESRALGNRSIDILLINTVAPLFYARSEVLRDSRLADKAVALLQDLKPENCSIVSQFTFAGIKCPDALTSQALIQLRREYCEKRKCLYCRIGHRLLSVAAQQR
;
A
#
# COMPACT_ATOMS: atom_id res chain seq x y z
N MET A 1 19.16 -35.07 -12.96
CA MET A 1 18.86 -35.27 -11.53
C MET A 1 17.37 -34.96 -11.29
N ASN A 2 16.54 -36.00 -11.16
CA ASN A 2 15.11 -35.90 -10.95
C ASN A 2 14.83 -35.55 -9.49
N CYS A 3 14.38 -34.34 -9.25
CA CYS A 3 13.91 -33.90 -7.94
C CYS A 3 12.56 -34.56 -7.65
N LYS A 4 12.53 -35.59 -6.80
CA LYS A 4 11.31 -36.17 -6.25
C LYS A 4 10.66 -35.09 -5.35
N VAL A 5 9.71 -34.32 -5.87
CA VAL A 5 8.87 -33.45 -5.08
C VAL A 5 8.11 -34.30 -4.08
N ASN A 6 8.44 -34.14 -2.82
CA ASN A 6 7.96 -34.91 -1.70
C ASN A 6 6.42 -34.82 -1.59
N LYS A 7 5.71 -35.95 -1.54
CA LYS A 7 4.24 -36.05 -1.39
C LYS A 7 3.72 -35.19 -0.24
N LYS A 8 4.51 -35.01 0.81
CA LYS A 8 4.20 -34.13 1.97
C LYS A 8 4.10 -32.66 1.60
N CYS A 9 4.97 -32.13 0.71
CA CYS A 9 4.89 -30.73 0.24
C CYS A 9 3.66 -30.50 -0.66
N ARG A 10 3.25 -31.47 -1.46
CA ARG A 10 2.00 -31.40 -2.24
C ARG A 10 0.76 -31.40 -1.35
N LEU A 11 0.75 -32.22 -0.30
CA LEU A 11 -0.38 -32.27 0.64
C LEU A 11 -0.51 -30.96 1.42
N ILE A 12 0.59 -30.40 1.91
CA ILE A 12 0.61 -29.10 2.62
C ILE A 12 0.15 -27.97 1.71
N ALA A 13 0.61 -27.93 0.46
CA ALA A 13 0.17 -26.93 -0.51
C ALA A 13 -1.32 -27.06 -0.86
N GLN A 14 -1.83 -28.28 -1.03
CA GLN A 14 -3.25 -28.54 -1.29
C GLN A 14 -4.12 -28.17 -0.07
N THR A 15 -3.70 -28.48 1.14
CA THR A 15 -4.42 -28.12 2.37
C THR A 15 -4.43 -26.61 2.58
N SER A 16 -3.34 -25.90 2.30
CA SER A 16 -3.26 -24.44 2.39
C SER A 16 -4.15 -23.75 1.35
N ILE A 17 -4.19 -24.24 0.12
CA ILE A 17 -5.09 -23.72 -0.94
C ILE A 17 -6.55 -23.96 -0.56
N PHE A 18 -6.87 -25.16 -0.03
CA PHE A 18 -8.22 -25.50 0.38
C PHE A 18 -8.73 -24.63 1.54
N LEU A 19 -7.89 -24.39 2.57
CA LEU A 19 -8.19 -23.48 3.68
C LEU A 19 -8.38 -22.04 3.21
N PHE A 20 -7.57 -21.60 2.24
CA PHE A 20 -7.69 -20.26 1.66
C PHE A 20 -9.01 -20.08 0.89
N ILE A 21 -9.41 -21.09 0.10
CA ILE A 21 -10.69 -21.08 -0.62
C ILE A 21 -11.87 -21.08 0.35
N PHE A 22 -11.82 -21.86 1.42
CA PHE A 22 -12.86 -21.89 2.45
C PHE A 22 -13.02 -20.54 3.16
N ALA A 23 -11.92 -19.94 3.60
CA ALA A 23 -11.93 -18.61 4.21
C ALA A 23 -12.46 -17.51 3.25
N LEU A 24 -12.20 -17.65 1.94
CA LEU A 24 -12.75 -16.74 0.93
C LEU A 24 -14.26 -16.93 0.76
N MET A 25 -14.74 -18.17 0.79
CA MET A 25 -16.17 -18.51 0.68
C MET A 25 -16.95 -17.99 1.90
N GLU A 26 -16.42 -18.15 3.11
CA GLU A 26 -17.03 -17.66 4.35
C GLU A 26 -17.15 -16.13 4.33
N LYS A 27 -16.08 -15.41 3.97
CA LYS A 27 -16.12 -13.95 3.77
C LYS A 27 -17.12 -13.53 2.69
N LEU A 28 -17.31 -14.32 1.65
CA LEU A 28 -18.33 -14.08 0.64
C LEU A 28 -19.73 -14.22 1.23
N MET A 29 -19.97 -15.24 2.04
CA MET A 29 -21.24 -15.45 2.72
C MET A 29 -21.56 -14.32 3.72
N GLN A 30 -20.57 -13.89 4.51
CA GLN A 30 -20.67 -12.74 5.41
C GLN A 30 -21.03 -11.46 4.63
N TYR A 31 -20.38 -11.23 3.47
CA TYR A 31 -20.67 -10.09 2.61
C TYR A 31 -22.10 -10.15 2.03
N ILE A 32 -22.53 -11.33 1.55
CA ILE A 32 -23.89 -11.56 1.03
C ILE A 32 -24.94 -11.28 2.10
N TRP A 33 -24.70 -11.76 3.33
CA TRP A 33 -25.58 -11.53 4.49
C TRP A 33 -25.65 -10.04 4.84
N ALA A 34 -24.52 -9.39 5.04
CA ALA A 34 -24.45 -7.98 5.43
C ALA A 34 -25.14 -7.05 4.42
N ASN A 35 -25.03 -7.34 3.12
CA ASN A 35 -25.56 -6.51 2.03
C ASN A 35 -26.91 -7.01 1.49
N ARG A 36 -27.50 -8.04 2.10
CA ARG A 36 -28.78 -8.64 1.69
C ARG A 36 -28.82 -9.06 0.22
N LEU A 37 -27.72 -9.64 -0.29
CA LEU A 37 -27.56 -10.07 -1.68
C LEU A 37 -27.99 -11.53 -1.90
N TYR A 38 -28.99 -11.96 -1.15
CA TYR A 38 -29.60 -13.29 -1.18
C TYR A 38 -31.04 -13.21 -1.65
N LEU A 39 -31.59 -14.35 -2.05
CA LEU A 39 -33.02 -14.47 -2.37
C LEU A 39 -33.81 -14.39 -1.06
N SER A 40 -34.59 -13.32 -0.89
CA SER A 40 -35.39 -13.06 0.33
C SER A 40 -36.76 -13.74 0.30
N GLU A 41 -37.18 -14.21 -0.86
CA GLU A 41 -38.45 -14.96 -1.01
C GLU A 41 -38.22 -16.40 -0.51
N ASP A 42 -39.10 -16.89 0.35
CA ASP A 42 -39.10 -18.26 0.88
C ASP A 42 -37.90 -18.67 1.74
N MET A 43 -37.30 -17.73 2.52
CA MET A 43 -36.30 -18.11 3.51
C MET A 43 -36.95 -18.90 4.65
N VAL A 44 -36.47 -20.12 4.85
CA VAL A 44 -36.92 -21.00 5.93
C VAL A 44 -35.71 -21.63 6.64
N THR A 45 -35.85 -21.84 7.94
CA THR A 45 -34.87 -22.63 8.71
C THR A 45 -34.91 -24.09 8.28
N ASN A 46 -33.91 -24.85 8.70
CA ASN A 46 -33.90 -26.30 8.49
C ASN A 46 -35.06 -27.05 9.19
N ASP A 47 -35.74 -26.38 10.14
CA ASP A 47 -36.97 -26.88 10.80
C ASP A 47 -38.26 -26.38 10.11
N GLY A 48 -38.15 -25.67 8.99
CA GLY A 48 -39.29 -25.19 8.20
C GLY A 48 -39.88 -23.87 8.69
N LEU A 49 -39.29 -23.20 9.68
CA LEU A 49 -39.79 -21.93 10.21
C LEU A 49 -39.44 -20.78 9.23
N LYS A 50 -40.40 -19.90 8.96
CA LYS A 50 -40.17 -18.74 8.08
C LYS A 50 -39.20 -17.75 8.71
N VAL A 51 -38.26 -17.24 7.92
CA VAL A 51 -37.25 -16.27 8.38
C VAL A 51 -37.39 -14.97 7.58
N ARG A 52 -37.41 -13.84 8.30
CA ARG A 52 -37.29 -12.50 7.71
C ARG A 52 -36.20 -11.71 8.42
N VAL A 53 -35.21 -11.25 7.68
CA VAL A 53 -34.11 -10.46 8.25
C VAL A 53 -34.50 -9.00 8.32
N ILE A 54 -34.68 -8.48 9.53
CA ILE A 54 -35.00 -7.08 9.80
C ILE A 54 -33.73 -6.25 9.82
N ASP A 55 -32.68 -6.74 10.53
CA ASP A 55 -31.36 -6.14 10.60
C ASP A 55 -30.32 -7.27 10.58
N PRO A 56 -29.37 -7.30 9.61
CA PRO A 56 -28.35 -8.32 9.57
C PRO A 56 -27.34 -8.24 10.73
N GLY A 57 -27.36 -7.14 11.48
CA GLY A 57 -26.37 -6.86 12.53
C GLY A 57 -25.09 -6.18 12.00
N ARG A 58 -24.17 -5.91 12.91
CA ARG A 58 -22.86 -5.34 12.58
C ARG A 58 -21.82 -6.44 12.48
N LEU A 59 -21.07 -6.43 11.38
CA LEU A 59 -19.94 -7.36 11.17
C LEU A 59 -18.91 -7.18 12.30
N ASN A 60 -18.53 -8.28 12.89
CA ASN A 60 -17.45 -8.38 13.87
C ASN A 60 -16.14 -8.72 13.16
N THR A 61 -15.06 -8.03 13.51
CA THR A 61 -13.70 -8.30 13.01
C THR A 61 -12.77 -8.88 14.07
N ASP A 62 -13.30 -9.03 15.31
CA ASP A 62 -12.60 -9.56 16.47
C ASP A 62 -13.07 -10.99 16.78
N ALA A 63 -12.66 -11.54 17.92
CA ALA A 63 -13.12 -12.85 18.38
C ALA A 63 -14.62 -12.84 18.73
N GLY A 64 -15.31 -13.97 18.53
CA GLY A 64 -16.74 -14.15 18.80
C GLY A 64 -17.58 -14.25 17.52
N PRO A 65 -18.91 -14.22 17.62
CA PRO A 65 -19.83 -14.36 16.49
C PRO A 65 -19.62 -13.31 15.40
N ASP A 66 -19.83 -13.70 14.15
CA ASP A 66 -19.60 -12.88 12.95
C ASP A 66 -20.39 -11.58 12.89
N PHE A 67 -21.63 -11.58 13.40
CA PHE A 67 -22.50 -10.40 13.40
C PHE A 67 -23.11 -10.18 14.77
N PHE A 68 -22.94 -8.98 15.29
CA PHE A 68 -23.54 -8.56 16.56
C PHE A 68 -24.87 -7.81 16.36
N ASN A 69 -25.80 -8.03 17.30
CA ASN A 69 -27.06 -7.31 17.40
C ASN A 69 -27.93 -7.41 16.13
N ALA A 70 -27.94 -8.57 15.51
CA ALA A 70 -28.88 -8.84 14.43
C ALA A 70 -30.33 -8.91 14.97
N LYS A 71 -31.32 -8.58 14.11
CA LYS A 71 -32.75 -8.71 14.36
C LYS A 71 -33.35 -9.53 13.24
N VAL A 72 -33.91 -10.67 13.60
CA VAL A 72 -34.57 -11.58 12.67
C VAL A 72 -35.96 -11.94 13.21
N GLU A 73 -36.92 -12.07 12.32
CA GLU A 73 -38.22 -12.63 12.66
C GLU A 73 -38.22 -14.09 12.22
N ILE A 74 -38.51 -15.00 13.15
CA ILE A 74 -38.59 -16.42 12.90
C ILE A 74 -39.99 -16.86 13.28
N ASP A 75 -40.76 -17.35 12.31
CA ASP A 75 -42.17 -17.78 12.43
C ASP A 75 -43.08 -16.75 13.13
N GLY A 76 -42.86 -15.45 12.83
CA GLY A 76 -43.61 -14.34 13.41
C GLY A 76 -43.09 -13.81 14.75
N GLU A 77 -42.13 -14.46 15.37
CA GLU A 77 -41.49 -14.00 16.60
C GLU A 77 -40.21 -13.22 16.32
N MET A 78 -40.05 -12.08 17.01
CA MET A 78 -38.86 -11.21 16.87
C MET A 78 -37.71 -11.70 17.75
N TRP A 79 -36.60 -12.06 17.12
CA TRP A 79 -35.36 -12.48 17.78
C TRP A 79 -34.30 -11.40 17.63
N ALA A 80 -33.64 -11.05 18.74
CA ALA A 80 -32.47 -10.15 18.74
C ALA A 80 -31.27 -10.85 19.36
N GLY A 81 -30.12 -10.85 18.67
CA GLY A 81 -28.91 -11.54 19.13
C GLY A 81 -27.84 -11.53 18.06
N ASN A 82 -26.95 -12.51 18.11
CA ASN A 82 -25.83 -12.61 17.20
C ASN A 82 -26.09 -13.65 16.11
N VAL A 83 -25.39 -13.49 14.97
CA VAL A 83 -25.46 -14.44 13.86
C VAL A 83 -24.06 -14.94 13.58
N GLU A 84 -23.94 -16.25 13.37
CA GLU A 84 -22.72 -16.89 12.92
C GLU A 84 -22.88 -17.43 11.51
N ILE A 85 -21.84 -17.34 10.69
CA ILE A 85 -21.86 -17.74 9.29
C ILE A 85 -20.75 -18.71 8.98
N HIS A 86 -21.09 -19.86 8.41
CA HIS A 86 -20.14 -20.86 7.95
C HIS A 86 -20.48 -21.35 6.54
N VAL A 87 -19.51 -21.91 5.86
CA VAL A 87 -19.77 -22.61 4.58
C VAL A 87 -20.55 -23.90 4.86
N ARG A 88 -20.21 -24.65 5.92
CA ARG A 88 -20.91 -25.88 6.33
C ARG A 88 -21.34 -25.78 7.78
N ALA A 89 -22.47 -26.36 8.09
CA ALA A 89 -22.96 -26.41 9.48
C ALA A 89 -22.00 -27.17 10.41
N SER A 90 -21.34 -28.22 9.91
CA SER A 90 -20.33 -28.97 10.64
C SER A 90 -19.10 -28.15 11.06
N ASP A 91 -18.86 -26.99 10.46
CA ASP A 91 -17.78 -26.07 10.83
C ASP A 91 -17.97 -25.50 12.23
N TRP A 92 -19.19 -25.38 12.73
CA TRP A 92 -19.51 -25.05 14.11
C TRP A 92 -18.74 -25.90 15.14
N ARG A 93 -18.72 -27.21 14.92
CA ARG A 93 -17.95 -28.13 15.77
C ARG A 93 -16.46 -28.08 15.49
N ARG A 94 -16.07 -27.90 14.24
CA ARG A 94 -14.65 -27.82 13.85
C ARG A 94 -13.96 -26.62 14.47
N HIS A 95 -14.67 -25.50 14.64
CA HIS A 95 -14.19 -24.28 15.29
C HIS A 95 -14.40 -24.28 16.81
N ASN A 96 -14.98 -25.38 17.40
CA ASN A 96 -15.24 -25.55 18.82
C ASN A 96 -16.28 -24.57 19.40
N HIS A 97 -17.16 -23.96 18.60
CA HIS A 97 -18.17 -23.02 19.08
C HIS A 97 -19.17 -23.65 20.04
N HIS A 98 -19.41 -24.96 19.96
CA HIS A 98 -20.27 -25.73 20.88
C HIS A 98 -19.71 -25.81 22.31
N MET A 99 -18.47 -25.38 22.55
CA MET A 99 -17.81 -25.34 23.85
C MET A 99 -17.49 -23.92 24.32
N ASP A 100 -17.77 -22.91 23.50
CA ASP A 100 -17.43 -21.50 23.75
C ASP A 100 -18.71 -20.71 24.09
N ARG A 101 -18.81 -20.22 25.33
CA ARG A 101 -19.93 -19.40 25.79
C ARG A 101 -20.11 -18.07 25.04
N ALA A 102 -19.09 -17.57 24.36
CA ALA A 102 -19.22 -16.39 23.55
C ALA A 102 -20.27 -16.56 22.44
N TYR A 103 -20.52 -17.81 22.01
CA TYR A 103 -21.47 -18.18 20.97
C TYR A 103 -22.88 -18.55 21.50
N ASP A 104 -23.12 -18.55 22.80
CA ASP A 104 -24.44 -18.83 23.38
C ASP A 104 -25.48 -17.74 23.05
N SER A 105 -25.04 -16.55 22.64
CA SER A 105 -25.88 -15.45 22.15
C SER A 105 -26.28 -15.54 20.67
N VAL A 106 -25.83 -16.58 19.97
CA VAL A 106 -26.16 -16.79 18.54
C VAL A 106 -27.63 -17.24 18.43
N ILE A 107 -28.42 -16.46 17.71
CA ILE A 107 -29.87 -16.72 17.48
C ILE A 107 -30.14 -17.42 16.14
N LEU A 108 -29.22 -17.33 15.19
CA LEU A 108 -29.33 -17.93 13.87
C LEU A 108 -27.94 -18.32 13.36
N HIS A 109 -27.81 -19.55 12.89
CA HIS A 109 -26.64 -20.03 12.20
C HIS A 109 -26.89 -20.06 10.69
N VAL A 110 -26.17 -19.24 9.93
CA VAL A 110 -26.33 -19.09 8.49
C VAL A 110 -25.28 -19.91 7.76
N VAL A 111 -25.70 -20.77 6.84
CA VAL A 111 -24.80 -21.70 6.13
C VAL A 111 -25.07 -21.76 4.65
N GLU A 112 -24.05 -22.13 3.85
CA GLU A 112 -24.25 -22.53 2.45
C GLU A 112 -24.79 -23.98 2.39
N LYS A 113 -24.27 -24.85 3.27
CA LYS A 113 -24.65 -26.26 3.33
C LYS A 113 -24.98 -26.68 4.76
N ASP A 114 -26.21 -27.12 4.99
CA ASP A 114 -26.67 -27.70 6.23
C ASP A 114 -26.38 -29.23 6.23
N ASP A 115 -25.26 -29.62 6.85
CA ASP A 115 -24.75 -31.00 6.92
C ASP A 115 -24.72 -31.56 8.35
N ALA A 116 -25.04 -30.76 9.36
CA ALA A 116 -25.09 -31.21 10.76
C ALA A 116 -25.93 -30.24 11.63
N PRO A 117 -26.66 -30.75 12.63
CA PRO A 117 -27.32 -29.89 13.61
C PRO A 117 -26.31 -29.24 14.55
N VAL A 118 -26.57 -27.98 14.93
CA VAL A 118 -25.70 -27.21 15.84
C VAL A 118 -26.40 -26.88 17.14
N TYR A 119 -25.60 -26.82 18.23
CA TYR A 119 -26.09 -26.62 19.59
C TYR A 119 -25.19 -25.63 20.33
N ARG A 120 -25.76 -24.86 21.24
CA ARG A 120 -25.04 -24.02 22.20
C ARG A 120 -24.39 -24.85 23.30
N THR A 121 -23.64 -24.20 24.18
CA THR A 121 -23.00 -24.89 25.33
C THR A 121 -24.01 -25.49 26.31
N ASP A 122 -25.22 -24.92 26.41
CA ASP A 122 -26.35 -25.40 27.23
C ASP A 122 -27.15 -26.53 26.56
N GLY A 123 -26.77 -26.97 25.36
CA GLY A 123 -27.45 -27.99 24.59
C GLY A 123 -28.68 -27.53 23.82
N MET A 124 -29.03 -26.24 23.85
CA MET A 124 -30.11 -25.69 23.02
C MET A 124 -29.74 -25.71 21.56
N ARG A 125 -30.65 -26.18 20.71
CA ARG A 125 -30.46 -26.17 19.25
C ARG A 125 -30.54 -24.74 18.69
N ILE A 126 -29.64 -24.40 17.79
CA ILE A 126 -29.68 -23.13 17.09
C ILE A 126 -30.40 -23.31 15.75
N PRO A 127 -31.39 -22.45 15.40
CA PRO A 127 -32.00 -22.46 14.09
C PRO A 127 -30.95 -22.25 13.00
N GLN A 128 -31.01 -23.03 11.92
CA GLN A 128 -30.08 -22.96 10.80
C GLN A 128 -30.78 -22.46 9.55
N LEU A 129 -30.18 -21.52 8.84
CA LEU A 129 -30.67 -20.97 7.58
C LEU A 129 -29.70 -21.28 6.45
N VAL A 130 -30.16 -22.00 5.44
CA VAL A 130 -29.39 -22.17 4.20
C VAL A 130 -29.53 -20.92 3.36
N LEU A 131 -28.45 -20.12 3.28
CA LEU A 131 -28.43 -18.88 2.50
C LEU A 131 -28.18 -19.21 1.03
N LYS A 132 -29.10 -18.81 0.18
CA LYS A 132 -28.97 -18.97 -1.28
C LYS A 132 -28.58 -17.62 -1.91
N PRO A 133 -27.31 -17.45 -2.34
CA PRO A 133 -26.91 -16.25 -3.06
C PRO A 133 -27.72 -16.07 -4.35
N ASN A 134 -27.95 -14.83 -4.75
CA ASN A 134 -28.49 -14.56 -6.07
C ASN A 134 -27.53 -15.12 -7.14
N PRO A 135 -27.99 -15.95 -8.10
CA PRO A 135 -27.14 -16.55 -9.12
C PRO A 135 -26.33 -15.50 -9.92
N HIS A 136 -26.95 -14.40 -10.33
CA HIS A 136 -26.30 -13.33 -11.09
C HIS A 136 -25.19 -12.64 -10.29
N PHE A 137 -25.35 -12.51 -8.96
CA PHE A 137 -24.30 -12.03 -8.07
C PHE A 137 -23.12 -12.99 -8.07
N ASN A 138 -23.37 -14.29 -7.88
CA ASN A 138 -22.31 -15.30 -7.84
C ASN A 138 -21.49 -15.34 -9.12
N ASP A 139 -22.15 -15.33 -10.28
CA ASP A 139 -21.48 -15.36 -11.57
C ASP A 139 -20.65 -14.09 -11.80
N SER A 140 -21.21 -12.91 -11.49
CA SER A 140 -20.49 -11.64 -11.58
C SER A 140 -19.29 -11.58 -10.64
N TYR A 141 -19.42 -12.09 -9.42
CA TYR A 141 -18.31 -12.16 -8.48
C TYR A 141 -17.20 -13.10 -8.97
N ARG A 142 -17.55 -14.30 -9.42
CA ARG A 142 -16.60 -15.26 -10.00
C ARG A 142 -15.85 -14.67 -11.20
N GLN A 143 -16.54 -13.94 -12.08
CA GLN A 143 -15.90 -13.24 -13.20
C GLN A 143 -14.87 -12.23 -12.74
N LEU A 144 -15.18 -11.42 -11.71
CA LEU A 144 -14.25 -10.43 -11.17
C LEU A 144 -13.01 -11.06 -10.51
N VAL A 145 -13.22 -12.11 -9.70
CA VAL A 145 -12.13 -12.68 -8.87
C VAL A 145 -11.25 -13.64 -9.64
N ASN A 146 -11.82 -14.46 -10.53
CA ASN A 146 -11.10 -15.46 -11.31
C ASN A 146 -10.52 -14.92 -12.62
N SER A 147 -10.78 -13.66 -12.95
CA SER A 147 -10.25 -13.03 -14.16
C SER A 147 -8.73 -12.99 -14.15
N THR A 148 -8.11 -13.34 -15.25
CA THR A 148 -6.67 -13.18 -15.50
C THR A 148 -6.30 -11.76 -15.91
N ILE A 149 -7.31 -10.94 -16.26
CA ILE A 149 -7.13 -9.54 -16.66
C ILE A 149 -6.75 -8.71 -15.42
N GLU A 150 -5.82 -7.80 -15.58
CA GLU A 150 -5.33 -6.96 -14.49
C GLU A 150 -6.41 -6.05 -13.90
N LEU A 151 -7.35 -5.57 -14.71
CA LEU A 151 -8.50 -4.75 -14.30
C LEU A 151 -9.82 -5.41 -14.72
N PRO A 152 -10.35 -6.37 -13.94
CA PRO A 152 -11.51 -7.18 -14.35
C PRO A 152 -12.81 -6.41 -14.56
N CYS A 153 -12.90 -5.21 -14.00
CA CYS A 153 -14.11 -4.36 -14.09
C CYS A 153 -14.01 -3.28 -15.18
N ALA A 154 -12.92 -3.24 -15.98
CA ALA A 154 -12.63 -2.16 -16.92
C ALA A 154 -13.78 -1.86 -17.90
N ASP A 155 -14.39 -2.88 -18.48
CA ASP A 155 -15.48 -2.80 -19.45
C ASP A 155 -16.82 -2.33 -18.84
N ARG A 156 -16.96 -2.41 -17.51
CA ARG A 156 -18.17 -2.06 -16.77
C ARG A 156 -18.08 -0.78 -15.96
N ILE A 157 -16.90 -0.19 -15.83
CA ILE A 157 -16.67 1.06 -15.07
C ILE A 157 -17.56 2.19 -15.60
N GLY A 158 -17.76 2.26 -16.92
CA GLY A 158 -18.63 3.26 -17.56
C GLY A 158 -20.10 3.22 -17.14
N GLN A 159 -20.57 2.12 -16.53
CA GLN A 159 -21.95 1.95 -16.03
C GLN A 159 -22.13 2.57 -14.63
N ILE A 160 -21.04 2.96 -13.96
CA ILE A 160 -21.08 3.51 -12.62
C ILE A 160 -21.20 5.04 -12.66
N PRO A 161 -22.09 5.65 -11.85
CA PRO A 161 -22.23 7.09 -11.80
C PRO A 161 -20.91 7.78 -11.49
N LYS A 162 -20.56 8.84 -12.23
CA LYS A 162 -19.28 9.55 -12.09
C LYS A 162 -19.05 10.09 -10.68
N LEU A 163 -20.09 10.61 -10.03
CA LEU A 163 -20.01 11.13 -8.66
C LEU A 163 -19.55 10.03 -7.71
N PHE A 164 -20.10 8.82 -7.82
CA PHE A 164 -19.72 7.68 -6.99
C PHE A 164 -18.26 7.28 -7.17
N ILE A 165 -17.74 7.34 -8.42
CA ILE A 165 -16.31 7.11 -8.69
C ILE A 165 -15.46 8.21 -8.05
N THR A 166 -15.87 9.49 -8.18
CA THR A 166 -15.14 10.64 -7.61
C THR A 166 -15.01 10.52 -6.09
N GLU A 167 -16.10 10.27 -5.39
CA GLU A 167 -16.11 10.07 -3.93
C GLU A 167 -15.21 8.89 -3.50
N TRP A 168 -15.19 7.83 -4.31
CA TRP A 168 -14.30 6.70 -4.03
C TRP A 168 -12.83 7.05 -4.26
N MET A 169 -12.52 7.82 -5.31
CA MET A 169 -11.16 8.29 -5.56
C MET A 169 -10.67 9.20 -4.44
N GLU A 170 -11.49 10.11 -3.93
CA GLU A 170 -11.14 10.94 -2.79
C GLU A 170 -10.81 10.09 -1.55
N SER A 171 -11.66 9.12 -1.21
CA SER A 171 -11.42 8.22 -0.07
C SER A 171 -10.09 7.45 -0.23
N LEU A 172 -9.79 6.94 -1.42
CA LEU A 172 -8.56 6.21 -1.70
C LEU A 172 -7.32 7.10 -1.72
N ALA A 173 -7.46 8.36 -2.14
CA ALA A 173 -6.37 9.33 -2.09
C ALA A 173 -5.95 9.60 -0.64
N PHE A 174 -6.91 9.81 0.25
CA PHE A 174 -6.65 9.98 1.68
C PHE A 174 -6.07 8.72 2.31
N GLU A 175 -6.61 7.53 2.01
CA GLU A 175 -6.06 6.25 2.49
C GLU A 175 -4.58 6.10 2.12
N ARG A 176 -4.22 6.48 0.89
CA ARG A 176 -2.84 6.42 0.43
C ARG A 176 -1.96 7.48 1.07
N LEU A 177 -2.45 8.70 1.22
CA LEU A 177 -1.71 9.79 1.85
C LEU A 177 -1.44 9.45 3.33
N GLN A 178 -2.44 8.92 4.04
CA GLN A 178 -2.31 8.43 5.41
C GLN A 178 -1.24 7.32 5.50
N SER A 179 -1.32 6.29 4.69
CA SER A 179 -0.34 5.19 4.70
C SER A 179 1.10 5.66 4.45
N LYS A 180 1.29 6.72 3.65
CA LYS A 180 2.61 7.34 3.47
C LYS A 180 3.01 8.20 4.67
N ALA A 181 2.06 8.89 5.29
CA ALA A 181 2.28 9.68 6.49
C ALA A 181 2.63 8.80 7.69
N ASP A 182 1.94 7.67 7.87
CA ASP A 182 2.24 6.68 8.93
C ASP A 182 3.71 6.27 8.88
N ARG A 183 4.23 6.01 7.68
CA ARG A 183 5.65 5.72 7.50
C ARG A 183 6.58 6.88 7.91
N MET A 184 6.16 8.15 7.68
CA MET A 184 6.93 9.30 8.13
C MET A 184 6.89 9.43 9.67
N LEU A 185 5.77 9.07 10.29
CA LEU A 185 5.62 9.03 11.75
C LEU A 185 6.47 7.93 12.38
N GLU A 186 6.52 6.73 11.77
CA GLU A 186 7.45 5.67 12.19
C GLU A 186 8.91 6.14 12.16
N LEU A 187 9.29 6.89 11.11
CA LEU A 187 10.62 7.51 11.03
C LEU A 187 10.82 8.58 12.10
N TYR A 188 9.80 9.42 12.34
CA TYR A 188 9.84 10.47 13.36
C TYR A 188 10.10 9.91 14.76
N ASP A 189 9.42 8.83 15.11
CA ASP A 189 9.64 8.12 16.37
C ASP A 189 11.04 7.50 16.43
N ALA A 190 11.46 6.84 15.34
CA ALA A 190 12.80 6.22 15.25
C ALA A 190 13.96 7.23 15.34
N PHE A 191 13.73 8.49 14.94
CA PHE A 191 14.71 9.58 15.01
C PHE A 191 14.44 10.57 16.17
N ASN A 192 13.74 10.13 17.22
CA ASN A 192 13.47 10.91 18.44
C ASN A 192 12.88 12.31 18.15
N GLY A 193 11.99 12.41 17.18
CA GLY A 193 11.29 13.65 16.83
C GLY A 193 12.02 14.58 15.86
N SER A 194 13.09 14.12 15.20
CA SER A 194 13.84 14.92 14.23
C SER A 194 13.20 14.92 12.84
N TRP A 195 12.46 15.97 12.50
CA TRP A 195 11.89 16.16 11.15
C TRP A 195 12.95 16.32 10.05
N GLU A 196 14.14 16.84 10.38
CA GLU A 196 15.25 16.92 9.41
C GLU A 196 15.73 15.53 8.99
N ASP A 197 15.90 14.59 9.95
CA ASP A 197 16.29 13.21 9.66
C ASP A 197 15.18 12.46 8.91
N VAL A 198 13.91 12.66 9.28
CA VAL A 198 12.76 12.12 8.53
C VAL A 198 12.79 12.60 7.09
N CYS A 199 12.94 13.90 6.87
CA CYS A 199 13.00 14.51 5.54
C CYS A 199 14.18 13.96 4.73
N TYR A 200 15.36 13.85 5.34
CA TYR A 200 16.55 13.29 4.71
C TYR A 200 16.36 11.84 4.25
N VAL A 201 15.86 10.97 5.13
CA VAL A 201 15.65 9.55 4.82
C VAL A 201 14.56 9.38 3.77
N ALA A 202 13.46 10.15 3.88
CA ALA A 202 12.37 10.12 2.90
C ALA A 202 12.81 10.62 1.52
N LEU A 203 13.60 11.71 1.48
CA LEU A 203 14.18 12.21 0.22
C LEU A 203 15.10 11.16 -0.40
N ALA A 204 16.03 10.62 0.39
CA ALA A 204 16.96 9.60 -0.10
C ALA A 204 16.19 8.41 -0.69
N ARG A 205 15.24 7.84 0.05
CA ARG A 205 14.38 6.76 -0.45
C ARG A 205 13.75 7.10 -1.81
N ASN A 206 13.16 8.27 -1.93
CA ASN A 206 12.43 8.66 -3.15
C ASN A 206 13.35 9.04 -4.32
N LEU A 207 14.61 9.36 -4.09
CA LEU A 207 15.65 9.45 -5.13
C LEU A 207 15.98 8.09 -5.77
N GLY A 208 15.57 6.98 -5.16
CA GLY A 208 15.66 5.64 -5.75
C GLY A 208 14.64 5.36 -6.85
N PHE A 209 13.63 6.23 -7.03
CA PHE A 209 12.60 6.16 -8.08
C PHE A 209 11.99 4.76 -8.27
N GLY A 210 11.61 4.12 -7.19
CA GLY A 210 10.97 2.81 -7.15
C GLY A 210 11.97 1.66 -7.11
N ILE A 211 12.88 1.58 -8.07
CA ILE A 211 13.78 0.42 -8.24
C ILE A 211 14.82 0.32 -7.12
N ASN A 212 15.37 1.43 -6.67
CA ASN A 212 16.42 1.50 -5.65
C ASN A 212 15.96 2.15 -4.34
N ASN A 213 14.66 2.32 -4.12
CA ASN A 213 14.13 2.99 -2.94
C ASN A 213 14.69 2.41 -1.62
N ASP A 214 14.66 1.09 -1.49
CA ASP A 214 15.13 0.41 -0.26
C ASP A 214 16.66 0.49 -0.09
N ALA A 215 17.41 0.50 -1.20
CA ALA A 215 18.86 0.68 -1.15
C ALA A 215 19.23 2.11 -0.69
N PHE A 216 18.53 3.13 -1.20
CA PHE A 216 18.71 4.52 -0.78
C PHE A 216 18.28 4.76 0.67
N GLU A 217 17.19 4.15 1.13
CA GLU A 217 16.80 4.26 2.54
C GLU A 217 17.84 3.63 3.47
N ARG A 218 18.36 2.44 3.12
CA ARG A 218 19.44 1.81 3.87
C ARG A 218 20.70 2.67 3.89
N LEU A 219 21.05 3.29 2.75
CA LEU A 219 22.15 4.23 2.66
C LEU A 219 21.96 5.41 3.61
N ALA A 220 20.79 6.06 3.59
CA ALA A 220 20.50 7.20 4.44
C ALA A 220 20.59 6.85 5.94
N ARG A 221 20.12 5.67 6.33
CA ARG A 221 20.23 5.17 7.71
C ARG A 221 21.69 4.85 8.11
N ARG A 222 22.53 4.45 7.15
CA ARG A 222 23.97 4.18 7.36
C ARG A 222 24.84 5.43 7.26
N ALA A 223 24.35 6.47 6.61
CA ALA A 223 25.00 7.77 6.48
C ALA A 223 24.22 8.83 7.28
N PRO A 224 24.29 8.85 8.62
CA PRO A 224 23.48 9.74 9.45
C PRO A 224 23.79 11.21 9.15
N LEU A 225 22.74 12.02 9.03
CA LEU A 225 22.84 13.42 8.65
C LEU A 225 23.78 14.22 9.56
N HIS A 226 23.70 14.02 10.88
CA HIS A 226 24.50 14.73 11.87
C HIS A 226 26.02 14.51 11.74
N LEU A 227 26.45 13.38 11.14
CA LEU A 227 27.90 13.14 10.87
C LEU A 227 28.33 13.89 9.62
N MET A 228 27.52 13.88 8.56
CA MET A 228 27.82 14.59 7.31
C MET A 228 27.76 16.10 7.48
N GLN A 229 26.91 16.62 8.36
CA GLN A 229 26.82 18.05 8.66
C GLN A 229 28.12 18.63 9.24
N LYS A 230 28.98 17.80 9.88
CA LYS A 230 30.31 18.21 10.34
C LYS A 230 31.29 18.48 9.21
N HIS A 231 30.92 18.10 7.98
CA HIS A 231 31.72 18.25 6.76
C HIS A 231 30.88 18.94 5.65
N SER A 232 29.88 19.71 6.06
CA SER A 232 28.92 20.35 5.13
C SER A 232 29.55 21.42 4.22
N ASP A 233 30.76 21.89 4.53
CA ASP A 233 31.56 22.83 3.75
C ASP A 233 32.34 22.16 2.60
N SER A 234 32.46 20.83 2.59
CA SER A 234 33.16 20.06 1.55
C SER A 234 32.25 19.08 0.82
N LEU A 235 31.89 19.42 -0.42
CA LEU A 235 31.08 18.50 -1.26
C LEU A 235 31.82 17.17 -1.48
N LEU A 236 33.15 17.21 -1.67
CA LEU A 236 33.96 16.01 -1.88
C LEU A 236 33.85 15.05 -0.69
N GLN A 237 33.91 15.58 0.55
CA GLN A 237 33.79 14.74 1.75
C GLN A 237 32.38 14.17 1.94
N ILE A 238 31.34 14.92 1.59
CA ILE A 238 29.96 14.41 1.62
C ILE A 238 29.78 13.31 0.57
N GLU A 239 30.29 13.53 -0.66
CA GLU A 239 30.24 12.51 -1.72
C GLU A 239 31.05 11.27 -1.32
N ALA A 240 32.25 11.43 -0.76
CA ALA A 240 33.04 10.32 -0.24
C ALA A 240 32.30 9.54 0.85
N PHE A 241 31.66 10.25 1.78
CA PHE A 241 30.86 9.63 2.84
C PHE A 241 29.71 8.79 2.25
N LEU A 242 28.92 9.36 1.34
CA LEU A 242 27.76 8.69 0.75
C LEU A 242 28.17 7.53 -0.18
N PHE A 243 29.14 7.72 -1.08
CA PHE A 243 29.61 6.65 -1.97
C PHE A 243 30.32 5.53 -1.20
N GLY A 244 31.09 5.89 -0.17
CA GLY A 244 31.74 4.91 0.71
C GLY A 244 30.71 4.08 1.48
N GLN A 245 29.73 4.73 2.14
CA GLN A 245 28.65 4.02 2.84
C GLN A 245 27.75 3.22 1.88
N ALA A 246 27.63 3.64 0.61
CA ALA A 246 26.95 2.87 -0.42
C ALA A 246 27.70 1.59 -0.83
N GLY A 247 28.95 1.40 -0.35
CA GLY A 247 29.81 0.28 -0.75
C GLY A 247 30.26 0.36 -2.20
N MET A 248 30.48 1.58 -2.72
CA MET A 248 30.84 1.80 -4.12
C MET A 248 32.31 2.23 -4.32
N LEU A 249 33.07 2.42 -3.24
CA LEU A 249 34.47 2.85 -3.29
C LEU A 249 35.42 1.68 -3.00
N TYR A 250 36.02 1.14 -4.04
CA TYR A 250 37.05 0.10 -3.98
C TYR A 250 38.28 0.62 -4.71
N PRO A 251 39.41 0.91 -4.03
CA PRO A 251 40.58 1.62 -4.61
C PRO A 251 41.08 1.04 -5.94
N ASP A 252 41.03 -0.29 -6.09
CA ASP A 252 41.54 -0.98 -7.28
C ASP A 252 40.55 -0.96 -8.47
N ALA A 253 39.29 -0.49 -8.30
CA ALA A 253 38.27 -0.54 -9.35
C ALA A 253 38.56 0.44 -10.50
N PHE A 254 39.08 1.62 -10.20
CA PHE A 254 39.35 2.68 -11.18
C PHE A 254 40.66 3.39 -10.83
N PRO A 255 41.85 2.74 -11.01
CA PRO A 255 43.14 3.27 -10.56
C PRO A 255 43.53 4.57 -11.28
N ASP A 256 43.13 4.77 -12.52
CA ASP A 256 43.46 5.95 -13.34
C ASP A 256 42.43 7.09 -13.20
N ASP A 257 41.35 6.92 -12.45
CA ASP A 257 40.36 7.97 -12.21
C ASP A 257 40.72 8.79 -10.96
N ALA A 258 41.35 9.95 -11.18
CA ALA A 258 41.83 10.81 -10.10
C ALA A 258 40.72 11.24 -9.12
N TYR A 259 39.51 11.52 -9.61
CA TYR A 259 38.39 11.89 -8.73
C TYR A 259 37.91 10.70 -7.90
N PHE A 260 37.85 9.50 -8.48
CA PHE A 260 37.51 8.28 -7.74
C PHE A 260 38.54 8.00 -6.65
N GLN A 261 39.85 8.15 -6.94
CA GLN A 261 40.92 7.93 -5.94
C GLN A 261 40.85 8.97 -4.82
N GLN A 262 40.50 10.22 -5.10
CA GLN A 262 40.27 11.22 -4.05
C GLN A 262 39.11 10.81 -3.15
N LEU A 263 37.98 10.34 -3.71
CA LEU A 263 36.84 9.85 -2.90
C LEU A 263 37.26 8.67 -2.01
N CYS A 264 38.03 7.71 -2.53
CA CYS A 264 38.53 6.58 -1.77
C CYS A 264 39.41 7.04 -0.57
N SER A 265 40.32 7.98 -0.81
CA SER A 265 41.19 8.55 0.22
C SER A 265 40.41 9.28 1.31
N GLU A 266 39.49 10.17 0.92
CA GLU A 266 38.60 10.89 1.85
C GLU A 266 37.72 9.94 2.65
N TYR A 267 37.15 8.93 1.99
CA TYR A 267 36.32 7.94 2.67
C TYR A 267 37.13 7.12 3.68
N ALA A 268 38.35 6.71 3.36
CA ALA A 268 39.24 6.00 4.31
C ALA A 268 39.48 6.81 5.59
N PHE A 269 39.73 8.13 5.44
CA PHE A 269 39.81 9.05 6.56
C PHE A 269 38.53 9.12 7.38
N LEU A 270 37.38 9.34 6.71
CA LEU A 270 36.07 9.46 7.36
C LEU A 270 35.66 8.16 8.03
N ALA A 271 35.90 7.02 7.40
CA ALA A 271 35.57 5.70 7.92
C ALA A 271 36.33 5.41 9.20
N ASN A 272 37.64 5.78 9.25
CA ASN A 272 38.44 5.66 10.47
C ASN A 272 37.97 6.63 11.57
N LYS A 273 37.70 7.89 11.21
CA LYS A 273 37.24 8.93 12.14
C LYS A 273 35.92 8.59 12.83
N PHE A 274 34.96 8.03 12.10
CA PHE A 274 33.61 7.78 12.59
C PHE A 274 33.30 6.30 12.79
N GLN A 275 34.26 5.40 12.61
CA GLN A 275 34.10 3.94 12.72
C GLN A 275 32.97 3.42 11.82
N LEU A 276 32.98 3.83 10.55
CA LEU A 276 31.96 3.54 9.60
C LEU A 276 32.07 2.11 9.03
N SER A 277 30.92 1.49 8.74
CA SER A 277 30.82 0.22 8.04
C SER A 277 29.95 0.39 6.79
N PRO A 278 30.46 0.16 5.57
CA PRO A 278 29.70 0.33 4.34
C PRO A 278 28.61 -0.73 4.17
N LEU A 279 27.64 -0.41 3.32
CA LEU A 279 26.69 -1.39 2.79
C LEU A 279 27.39 -2.33 1.80
N GLU A 280 26.81 -3.51 1.62
CA GLU A 280 27.25 -4.42 0.56
C GLU A 280 26.87 -3.89 -0.82
N SER A 281 27.82 -3.88 -1.77
CA SER A 281 27.66 -3.28 -3.10
C SER A 281 26.58 -3.96 -3.97
N HIS A 282 26.29 -5.24 -3.74
CA HIS A 282 25.30 -6.00 -4.52
C HIS A 282 23.84 -5.59 -4.27
N GLY A 283 23.58 -4.71 -3.31
CA GLY A 283 22.22 -4.18 -3.04
C GLY A 283 21.71 -3.18 -4.07
N TRP A 284 22.55 -2.70 -5.00
CA TRP A 284 22.18 -1.71 -5.99
C TRP A 284 21.76 -2.33 -7.31
N LYS A 285 20.55 -2.01 -7.77
CA LYS A 285 20.07 -2.43 -9.10
C LYS A 285 20.50 -1.40 -10.14
N MET A 286 21.28 -1.86 -11.13
CA MET A 286 21.82 -1.01 -12.21
C MET A 286 21.36 -1.45 -13.60
N PHE A 287 20.72 -2.61 -13.71
CA PHE A 287 20.29 -3.17 -14.98
C PHE A 287 18.98 -2.54 -15.46
N ARG A 288 18.85 -2.21 -16.74
CA ARG A 288 17.67 -1.61 -17.40
C ARG A 288 17.27 -0.25 -16.81
N ILE A 289 18.23 0.53 -16.35
CA ILE A 289 18.03 1.90 -15.84
C ILE A 289 18.63 2.89 -16.84
N ARG A 290 17.89 3.96 -17.12
CA ARG A 290 18.39 5.06 -17.96
C ARG A 290 19.58 5.76 -17.27
N PRO A 291 20.61 6.25 -18.01
CA PRO A 291 21.81 6.85 -17.45
C PRO A 291 21.55 7.94 -16.39
N GLN A 292 20.59 8.84 -16.64
CA GLN A 292 20.23 9.89 -15.69
C GLN A 292 19.63 9.37 -14.36
N ASN A 293 19.18 8.13 -14.30
CA ASN A 293 18.59 7.49 -13.13
C ASN A 293 19.56 6.53 -12.43
N PHE A 294 20.80 6.45 -12.87
CA PHE A 294 21.81 5.61 -12.20
C PHE A 294 21.97 6.00 -10.73
N PRO A 295 22.13 5.01 -9.82
CA PRO A 295 22.32 5.26 -8.39
C PRO A 295 23.43 6.25 -8.09
N HIS A 296 24.57 6.18 -8.83
CA HIS A 296 25.69 7.08 -8.66
C HIS A 296 25.29 8.56 -8.80
N ARG A 297 24.58 8.90 -9.89
CA ARG A 297 24.09 10.28 -10.08
C ARG A 297 23.11 10.71 -8.99
N ARG A 298 22.26 9.80 -8.54
CA ARG A 298 21.29 10.08 -7.46
C ARG A 298 21.96 10.25 -6.11
N ILE A 299 23.03 9.50 -5.83
CA ILE A 299 23.88 9.71 -4.64
C ILE A 299 24.55 11.08 -4.72
N ALA A 300 25.12 11.47 -5.87
CA ALA A 300 25.69 12.81 -6.05
C ALA A 300 24.64 13.92 -5.88
N MET A 301 23.40 13.71 -6.33
CA MET A 301 22.30 14.65 -6.06
C MET A 301 21.98 14.73 -4.57
N LEU A 302 21.94 13.61 -3.86
CA LEU A 302 21.74 13.58 -2.41
C LEU A 302 22.86 14.34 -1.68
N ALA A 303 24.11 14.18 -2.12
CA ALA A 303 25.24 14.93 -1.61
C ALA A 303 25.05 16.46 -1.76
N ARG A 304 24.51 16.89 -2.90
CA ARG A 304 24.21 18.32 -3.13
C ARG A 304 23.11 18.86 -2.20
N PHE A 305 22.14 18.04 -1.81
CA PHE A 305 21.14 18.45 -0.81
C PHE A 305 21.75 18.60 0.59
N VAL A 306 22.77 17.81 0.91
CA VAL A 306 23.46 17.87 2.22
C VAL A 306 24.50 18.99 2.28
N TYR A 307 25.14 19.30 1.15
CA TYR A 307 26.16 20.34 1.03
C TYR A 307 25.65 21.72 1.44
N GLY A 308 26.39 22.45 2.25
CA GLY A 308 25.98 23.75 2.79
C GLY A 308 25.06 23.66 4.01
N GLY A 309 24.90 22.44 4.56
CA GLY A 309 23.98 22.15 5.67
C GLY A 309 22.58 21.82 5.18
N PHE A 310 22.09 20.66 5.58
CA PHE A 310 20.77 20.20 5.21
C PHE A 310 19.69 21.03 5.95
N LYS A 311 19.07 21.97 5.25
CA LYS A 311 17.98 22.83 5.76
C LYS A 311 16.70 22.61 4.94
N LEU A 312 16.52 21.36 4.48
CA LEU A 312 15.46 21.08 3.50
C LEU A 312 14.07 21.19 4.14
N MET A 313 13.91 20.68 5.36
CA MET A 313 12.62 20.66 6.03
C MET A 313 12.09 22.08 6.28
N SER A 314 12.91 23.00 6.80
CA SER A 314 12.50 24.38 7.01
C SER A 314 12.13 25.07 5.67
N ARG A 315 12.95 24.89 4.64
CA ARG A 315 12.66 25.45 3.31
C ARG A 315 11.36 24.93 2.72
N ILE A 316 11.03 23.64 2.91
CA ILE A 316 9.76 23.04 2.47
C ILE A 316 8.58 23.67 3.21
N ILE A 317 8.67 23.85 4.53
CA ILE A 317 7.59 24.44 5.34
C ILE A 317 7.35 25.89 4.96
N ASP A 318 8.42 26.66 4.77
CA ASP A 318 8.38 28.08 4.46
C ASP A 318 8.02 28.38 2.99
N ALA A 319 8.04 27.38 2.11
CA ALA A 319 7.69 27.55 0.71
C ALA A 319 6.22 27.98 0.54
N PRO A 320 5.95 29.13 -0.12
CA PRO A 320 4.61 29.67 -0.24
C PRO A 320 3.73 28.88 -1.22
N ASP A 321 4.32 28.30 -2.26
CA ASP A 321 3.61 27.66 -3.37
C ASP A 321 4.41 26.49 -4.00
N GLU A 322 3.80 25.83 -4.97
CA GLU A 322 4.40 24.73 -5.74
C GLU A 322 5.67 25.17 -6.47
N LYS A 323 5.71 26.39 -7.01
CA LYS A 323 6.87 26.90 -7.74
C LYS A 323 8.10 27.02 -6.83
N ALA A 324 7.93 27.56 -5.65
CA ALA A 324 8.98 27.64 -4.63
C ALA A 324 9.45 26.25 -4.20
N LEU A 325 8.52 25.31 -4.04
CA LEU A 325 8.88 23.90 -3.78
C LEU A 325 9.70 23.30 -4.92
N ARG A 326 9.36 23.53 -6.18
CA ARG A 326 10.13 23.05 -7.33
C ARG A 326 11.56 23.62 -7.35
N GLU A 327 11.72 24.88 -7.04
CA GLU A 327 13.03 25.56 -6.97
C GLU A 327 13.92 24.89 -5.90
N ILE A 328 13.38 24.46 -4.77
CA ILE A 328 14.11 23.74 -3.73
C ILE A 328 14.73 22.43 -4.28
N PHE A 329 14.01 21.72 -5.16
CA PHE A 329 14.44 20.46 -5.76
C PHE A 329 15.16 20.60 -7.09
N SER A 330 15.32 21.82 -7.62
CA SER A 330 16.03 22.11 -8.87
C SER A 330 17.54 22.07 -8.67
N ILE A 331 18.08 20.89 -8.38
CA ILE A 331 19.53 20.69 -8.18
C ILE A 331 20.20 20.34 -9.50
N THR A 332 21.34 21.01 -9.76
CA THR A 332 22.18 20.76 -10.93
C THR A 332 23.50 20.13 -10.49
N LEU A 333 23.90 19.05 -11.14
CA LEU A 333 25.17 18.39 -10.94
C LEU A 333 26.27 19.16 -11.69
N SER A 334 27.44 19.26 -11.07
CA SER A 334 28.64 19.90 -11.60
C SER A 334 29.86 19.00 -11.45
N GLY A 335 31.02 19.44 -11.98
CA GLY A 335 32.27 18.69 -11.89
C GLY A 335 32.17 17.34 -12.56
N TYR A 336 32.68 16.31 -11.92
CA TYR A 336 32.68 14.92 -12.43
C TYR A 336 31.30 14.44 -12.88
N TRP A 337 30.27 14.69 -12.06
CA TRP A 337 28.89 14.22 -12.31
C TRP A 337 28.14 14.99 -13.39
N ALA A 338 28.73 16.05 -13.94
CA ALA A 338 28.16 16.77 -15.07
C ALA A 338 28.15 15.92 -16.37
N ASN A 339 29.14 15.04 -16.53
CA ASN A 339 29.38 14.23 -17.71
C ASN A 339 29.65 12.75 -17.43
N HIS A 340 29.41 12.26 -16.19
CA HIS A 340 29.49 10.84 -15.83
C HIS A 340 28.17 10.34 -15.28
N TYR A 341 27.79 9.10 -15.60
CA TYR A 341 26.63 8.43 -15.00
C TYR A 341 27.03 7.33 -14.00
N SER A 342 28.26 6.86 -14.07
CA SER A 342 28.91 5.94 -13.16
C SER A 342 30.40 6.26 -13.14
N PHE A 343 31.14 5.74 -12.18
CA PHE A 343 32.61 5.87 -12.14
C PHE A 343 33.22 5.29 -13.42
N GLY A 344 34.25 5.95 -13.96
CA GLY A 344 34.95 5.54 -15.17
C GLY A 344 34.11 5.50 -16.46
N LYS A 345 32.85 5.97 -16.42
CA LYS A 345 31.95 5.94 -17.59
C LYS A 345 31.42 7.33 -17.93
N PRO A 346 32.17 8.09 -18.72
CA PRO A 346 31.71 9.36 -19.24
C PRO A 346 30.49 9.16 -20.15
N SER A 347 29.64 10.14 -20.25
CA SER A 347 28.43 10.13 -21.03
C SER A 347 28.13 11.51 -21.56
N GLU A 348 27.68 11.61 -22.79
CA GLU A 348 27.12 12.83 -23.39
C GLU A 348 25.72 13.13 -22.79
N ILE A 349 25.62 13.29 -21.46
CA ILE A 349 24.36 13.60 -20.82
C ILE A 349 24.10 15.10 -20.96
N GLU A 350 23.10 15.47 -21.73
CA GLU A 350 22.67 16.86 -21.85
C GLU A 350 22.07 17.42 -20.55
N SER A 351 21.35 16.60 -19.79
CA SER A 351 20.66 17.04 -18.57
C SER A 351 21.47 16.79 -17.31
N ARG A 352 21.92 17.86 -16.66
CA ARG A 352 22.64 17.84 -15.37
C ARG A 352 21.72 17.97 -14.16
N ALA A 353 20.46 18.37 -14.37
CA ALA A 353 19.46 18.63 -13.35
C ALA A 353 18.44 17.50 -13.21
N LEU A 354 17.68 17.53 -12.13
CA LEU A 354 16.46 16.75 -11.98
C LEU A 354 15.42 17.28 -13.00
N GLY A 355 14.91 16.39 -13.85
CA GLY A 355 13.80 16.75 -14.73
C GLY A 355 12.49 16.97 -13.95
N ASN A 356 11.59 17.78 -14.50
CA ASN A 356 10.31 18.14 -13.85
C ASN A 356 9.53 16.92 -13.34
N ARG A 357 9.47 15.82 -14.10
CA ARG A 357 8.82 14.57 -13.66
C ARG A 357 9.46 13.95 -12.41
N SER A 358 10.79 14.06 -12.27
CA SER A 358 11.48 13.58 -11.08
C SER A 358 11.19 14.47 -9.89
N ILE A 359 11.06 15.78 -10.11
CA ILE A 359 10.64 16.72 -9.07
C ILE A 359 9.19 16.42 -8.65
N ASP A 360 8.27 16.21 -9.60
CA ASP A 360 6.88 15.81 -9.29
C ASP A 360 6.85 14.57 -8.38
N ILE A 361 7.64 13.54 -8.70
CA ILE A 361 7.72 12.32 -7.88
C ILE A 361 8.20 12.63 -6.45
N LEU A 362 9.17 13.53 -6.28
CA LEU A 362 9.64 13.96 -4.95
C LEU A 362 8.57 14.76 -4.20
N LEU A 363 7.86 15.67 -4.87
CA LEU A 363 6.76 16.44 -4.27
C LEU A 363 5.62 15.51 -3.81
N ILE A 364 5.21 14.58 -4.67
CA ILE A 364 4.13 13.61 -4.38
C ILE A 364 4.51 12.61 -3.29
N ASN A 365 5.77 12.15 -3.25
CA ASN A 365 6.15 11.02 -2.41
C ASN A 365 6.98 11.41 -1.18
N THR A 366 7.46 12.66 -1.12
CA THR A 366 8.22 13.19 0.03
C THR A 366 7.48 14.37 0.65
N VAL A 367 7.19 15.42 -0.12
CA VAL A 367 6.71 16.69 0.44
C VAL A 367 5.27 16.60 0.95
N ALA A 368 4.33 16.10 0.12
CA ALA A 368 2.94 15.98 0.53
C ALA A 368 2.76 15.07 1.76
N PRO A 369 3.38 13.85 1.82
CA PRO A 369 3.33 13.03 3.03
C PRO A 369 3.99 13.69 4.27
N LEU A 370 5.07 14.47 4.10
CA LEU A 370 5.68 15.20 5.21
C LEU A 370 4.74 16.28 5.77
N PHE A 371 4.05 17.05 4.92
CA PHE A 371 3.05 18.01 5.37
C PHE A 371 1.93 17.32 6.16
N TYR A 372 1.42 16.22 5.61
CA TYR A 372 0.32 15.47 6.21
C TYR A 372 0.73 14.84 7.56
N ALA A 373 1.86 14.13 7.63
CA ALA A 373 2.38 13.55 8.87
C ALA A 373 2.64 14.64 9.94
N ARG A 374 3.22 15.76 9.52
CA ARG A 374 3.45 16.89 10.45
C ARG A 374 2.16 17.52 10.97
N SER A 375 1.10 17.54 10.14
CA SER A 375 -0.21 18.04 10.57
C SER A 375 -0.78 17.24 11.75
N GLU A 376 -0.57 15.95 11.76
CA GLU A 376 -1.04 15.07 12.84
C GLU A 376 -0.29 15.33 14.16
N VAL A 377 1.04 15.42 14.09
CA VAL A 377 1.87 15.68 15.28
C VAL A 377 1.56 17.05 15.88
N LEU A 378 1.43 18.08 15.04
CA LEU A 378 1.16 19.46 15.48
C LEU A 378 -0.33 19.75 15.69
N ARG A 379 -1.23 18.87 15.28
CA ARG A 379 -2.69 19.06 15.23
C ARG A 379 -3.06 20.32 14.44
N ASP A 380 -2.37 20.57 13.32
CA ASP A 380 -2.57 21.72 12.45
C ASP A 380 -3.15 21.29 11.10
N SER A 381 -4.48 21.42 10.93
CA SER A 381 -5.18 21.04 9.70
C SER A 381 -4.70 21.80 8.46
N ARG A 382 -4.14 23.01 8.60
CA ARG A 382 -3.63 23.79 7.47
C ARG A 382 -2.50 23.08 6.73
N LEU A 383 -1.70 22.27 7.44
CA LEU A 383 -0.66 21.46 6.80
C LEU A 383 -1.26 20.27 6.03
N ALA A 384 -2.33 19.67 6.53
CA ALA A 384 -3.07 18.64 5.81
C ALA A 384 -3.70 19.22 4.53
N ASP A 385 -4.34 20.39 4.63
CA ASP A 385 -4.91 21.09 3.47
C ASP A 385 -3.82 21.45 2.45
N LYS A 386 -2.64 21.89 2.91
CA LYS A 386 -1.47 22.18 2.04
C LYS A 386 -0.99 20.92 1.32
N ALA A 387 -1.00 19.76 1.98
CA ALA A 387 -0.65 18.49 1.35
C ALA A 387 -1.62 18.09 0.22
N VAL A 388 -2.92 18.24 0.47
CA VAL A 388 -3.97 17.93 -0.50
C VAL A 388 -3.92 18.92 -1.67
N ALA A 389 -3.83 20.23 -1.40
CA ALA A 389 -3.73 21.26 -2.43
C ALA A 389 -2.51 21.04 -3.34
N LEU A 390 -1.35 20.72 -2.76
CA LEU A 390 -0.16 20.38 -3.54
C LEU A 390 -0.41 19.21 -4.50
N LEU A 391 -1.09 18.15 -4.05
CA LEU A 391 -1.40 17.00 -4.90
C LEU A 391 -2.44 17.32 -5.99
N GLN A 392 -3.33 18.27 -5.76
CA GLN A 392 -4.31 18.76 -6.75
C GLN A 392 -3.66 19.67 -7.81
N ASP A 393 -2.65 20.46 -7.43
CA ASP A 393 -1.92 21.34 -8.35
C ASP A 393 -0.94 20.58 -9.26
N LEU A 394 -0.44 19.43 -8.80
CA LEU A 394 0.52 18.61 -9.53
C LEU A 394 -0.15 17.77 -10.62
N LYS A 395 0.57 17.59 -11.75
CA LYS A 395 0.12 16.69 -12.83
C LYS A 395 0.06 15.24 -12.37
N PRO A 396 -0.86 14.42 -12.94
CA PRO A 396 -0.95 12.99 -12.64
C PRO A 396 0.38 12.27 -12.85
N GLU A 397 0.65 11.26 -12.02
CA GLU A 397 1.78 10.36 -12.27
C GLU A 397 1.60 9.62 -13.60
N ASN A 398 2.62 9.65 -14.44
CA ASN A 398 2.62 8.93 -15.72
C ASN A 398 3.15 7.51 -15.52
N CYS A 399 2.25 6.57 -15.24
CA CYS A 399 2.57 5.15 -15.08
C CYS A 399 1.48 4.26 -15.71
N SER A 400 1.81 3.00 -15.95
CA SER A 400 0.91 2.02 -16.58
C SER A 400 -0.42 1.86 -15.81
N ILE A 401 -0.38 1.93 -14.49
CA ILE A 401 -1.58 1.84 -13.64
C ILE A 401 -2.56 2.97 -14.00
N VAL A 402 -2.10 4.21 -13.99
CA VAL A 402 -2.95 5.36 -14.32
C VAL A 402 -3.50 5.24 -15.73
N SER A 403 -2.66 4.84 -16.70
CA SER A 403 -3.08 4.66 -18.09
C SER A 403 -4.18 3.62 -18.26
N GLN A 404 -4.12 2.50 -17.51
CA GLN A 404 -5.16 1.45 -17.55
C GLN A 404 -6.52 1.96 -17.08
N PHE A 405 -6.54 2.71 -15.96
CA PHE A 405 -7.80 3.26 -15.45
C PHE A 405 -8.36 4.39 -16.31
N THR A 406 -7.49 5.23 -16.89
CA THR A 406 -7.95 6.27 -17.81
C THR A 406 -8.50 5.68 -19.11
N PHE A 407 -7.90 4.61 -19.61
CA PHE A 407 -8.45 3.84 -20.74
C PHE A 407 -9.80 3.21 -20.39
N ALA A 408 -10.01 2.75 -19.16
CA ALA A 408 -11.28 2.25 -18.66
C ALA A 408 -12.34 3.36 -18.39
N GLY A 409 -12.01 4.64 -18.62
CA GLY A 409 -12.92 5.77 -18.55
C GLY A 409 -12.91 6.58 -17.25
N ILE A 410 -11.96 6.32 -16.32
CA ILE A 410 -11.79 7.14 -15.13
C ILE A 410 -10.92 8.35 -15.46
N LYS A 411 -11.44 9.56 -15.25
CA LYS A 411 -10.67 10.80 -15.42
C LYS A 411 -9.61 10.92 -14.33
N CYS A 412 -8.40 11.33 -14.70
CA CYS A 412 -7.29 11.56 -13.78
C CYS A 412 -6.69 12.95 -14.06
N PRO A 413 -7.24 14.04 -13.48
CA PRO A 413 -6.80 15.40 -13.79
C PRO A 413 -5.50 15.77 -13.08
N ASP A 414 -5.19 15.20 -11.92
CA ASP A 414 -4.16 15.64 -10.98
C ASP A 414 -3.43 14.47 -10.30
N ALA A 415 -2.41 14.81 -9.50
CA ALA A 415 -1.64 13.81 -8.77
C ALA A 415 -2.47 13.17 -7.64
N LEU A 416 -3.41 13.87 -7.00
CA LEU A 416 -4.26 13.31 -5.97
C LEU A 416 -5.07 12.12 -6.52
N THR A 417 -5.70 12.31 -7.66
CA THR A 417 -6.45 11.25 -8.35
C THR A 417 -5.53 10.11 -8.81
N SER A 418 -4.32 10.41 -9.30
CA SER A 418 -3.38 9.35 -9.70
C SER A 418 -2.92 8.53 -8.50
N GLN A 419 -2.75 9.13 -7.32
CA GLN A 419 -2.47 8.40 -6.07
C GLN A 419 -3.63 7.50 -5.66
N ALA A 420 -4.88 7.95 -5.82
CA ALA A 420 -6.07 7.13 -5.60
C ALA A 420 -6.11 5.90 -6.51
N LEU A 421 -5.82 6.07 -7.80
CA LEU A 421 -5.79 4.96 -8.76
C LEU A 421 -4.69 3.94 -8.45
N ILE A 422 -3.53 4.40 -8.01
CA ILE A 422 -2.44 3.53 -7.57
C ILE A 422 -2.84 2.76 -6.29
N GLN A 423 -3.53 3.42 -5.35
CA GLN A 423 -4.08 2.77 -4.15
C GLN A 423 -5.09 1.70 -4.52
N LEU A 424 -6.06 2.05 -5.38
CA LEU A 424 -7.07 1.12 -5.87
C LEU A 424 -6.44 -0.12 -6.50
N ARG A 425 -5.42 0.07 -7.33
CA ARG A 425 -4.72 -1.04 -7.97
C ARG A 425 -4.03 -1.93 -6.96
N ARG A 426 -3.17 -1.38 -6.11
CA ARG A 426 -2.29 -2.15 -5.21
C ARG A 426 -3.03 -2.79 -4.06
N GLU A 427 -3.97 -2.06 -3.44
CA GLU A 427 -4.62 -2.51 -2.23
C GLU A 427 -5.92 -3.27 -2.46
N TYR A 428 -6.55 -3.07 -3.63
CA TYR A 428 -7.84 -3.70 -3.95
C TYR A 428 -7.76 -4.63 -5.16
N CYS A 429 -7.30 -4.15 -6.33
CA CYS A 429 -7.34 -4.96 -7.55
C CYS A 429 -6.34 -6.12 -7.53
N GLU A 430 -5.07 -5.87 -7.17
CA GLU A 430 -4.03 -6.92 -7.07
C GLU A 430 -4.36 -7.95 -5.99
N LYS A 431 -4.98 -7.50 -4.89
CA LYS A 431 -5.40 -8.35 -3.78
C LYS A 431 -6.79 -8.98 -3.97
N ARG A 432 -7.43 -8.77 -5.13
CA ARG A 432 -8.79 -9.26 -5.45
C ARG A 432 -9.85 -8.92 -4.40
N LYS A 433 -9.73 -7.77 -3.75
CA LYS A 433 -10.67 -7.28 -2.74
C LYS A 433 -11.90 -6.61 -3.38
N CYS A 434 -12.50 -7.24 -4.40
CA CYS A 434 -13.63 -6.66 -5.14
C CYS A 434 -14.87 -6.43 -4.28
N LEU A 435 -15.08 -7.23 -3.25
CA LEU A 435 -16.18 -7.07 -2.29
C LEU A 435 -16.03 -5.78 -1.45
N TYR A 436 -14.80 -5.37 -1.15
CA TYR A 436 -14.48 -4.19 -0.34
C TYR A 436 -14.22 -2.94 -1.19
N CYS A 437 -14.16 -3.09 -2.51
CA CYS A 437 -14.02 -1.99 -3.47
C CYS A 437 -15.39 -1.42 -3.79
N ARG A 438 -15.60 -0.10 -3.61
CA ARG A 438 -16.90 0.51 -3.92
C ARG A 438 -17.34 0.28 -5.38
N ILE A 439 -16.39 0.30 -6.34
CA ILE A 439 -16.66 -0.04 -7.74
C ILE A 439 -17.15 -1.49 -7.86
N GLY A 440 -16.41 -2.44 -7.28
CA GLY A 440 -16.78 -3.85 -7.27
C GLY A 440 -18.14 -4.09 -6.60
N HIS A 441 -18.35 -3.51 -5.41
CA HIS A 441 -19.62 -3.57 -4.70
C HIS A 441 -20.79 -3.08 -5.56
N ARG A 442 -20.65 -1.92 -6.22
CA ARG A 442 -21.72 -1.36 -7.05
C ARG A 442 -22.07 -2.28 -8.22
N LEU A 443 -21.07 -2.82 -8.90
CA LEU A 443 -21.29 -3.74 -10.02
C LEU A 443 -21.98 -5.04 -9.57
N LEU A 444 -21.60 -5.56 -8.41
CA LEU A 444 -22.19 -6.76 -7.83
C LEU A 444 -23.62 -6.53 -7.34
N SER A 445 -23.90 -5.37 -6.73
CA SER A 445 -25.24 -5.02 -6.26
C SER A 445 -26.23 -4.83 -7.43
N VAL A 446 -25.79 -4.25 -8.55
CA VAL A 446 -26.62 -4.13 -9.76
C VAL A 446 -26.91 -5.51 -10.34
N ALA A 447 -25.92 -6.41 -10.39
CA ALA A 447 -26.11 -7.78 -10.86
C ALA A 447 -27.12 -8.56 -9.99
N ALA A 448 -27.12 -8.32 -8.67
CA ALA A 448 -28.06 -8.96 -7.74
C ALA A 448 -29.52 -8.44 -7.88
N GLN A 449 -29.72 -7.28 -8.49
CA GLN A 449 -31.06 -6.70 -8.74
C GLN A 449 -31.67 -7.13 -10.09
N GLN A 450 -30.88 -7.77 -10.95
CA GLN A 450 -31.38 -8.36 -12.19
C GLN A 450 -32.20 -9.62 -11.84
N ARG A 451 -33.49 -9.62 -12.16
CA ARG A 451 -34.42 -10.74 -11.98
C ARG A 451 -34.34 -11.72 -13.14
#